data_709d87ac6e21c39df2dea2340f451ede
#
_entry.id   709d87ac6e21c39df2dea2340f451ede
#
_cell.length_a   1.000
_cell.length_b   1.000
_cell.length_c   1.000
_cell.angle_alpha   90.00
_cell.angle_beta   90.00
_cell.angle_gamma   90.00
#
_symmetry.space_group_name_H-M   'P 1'
#
loop_
_entity.id
_entity.type
_entity.pdbx_description
1 polymer ?
#
loop_
_entity_poly.entity_id
_entity_poly.type
_entity_poly.pdbx_seq_one_letter_code
_entity_poly.pdbx_strand_id
1 'polypeptide(L)'
;MKLVATLLLLGLVSGAAHGQPLTPEQIDRALEAYRRILMDWGSLTRYGSENSELRPQAGRVVFLGDEITENWGSEFFPGKPYLNRGIIRQTTPQMLVRFRQDVIALKPAVVVIQAGTNDLASVMGPATEGTMAEHFMSMVELAQHNGIGVVLASVTPVCDCFTKMTGRRPPGKIIGLNGWIKDYAKRVGAIYLDYYSALVEGRSMKKEYTIDGLIPNAAGYARMAPLAEKAIAEALAR
;
A
#
# COMPACT_ATOMS: atom_id res chain seq x y z
N MET A 1 -37.23 -4.75 3.32
CA MET A 1 -36.11 -4.44 2.38
C MET A 1 -35.41 -3.09 2.60
N LYS A 2 -35.83 -2.24 3.57
CA LYS A 2 -35.18 -0.94 3.84
C LYS A 2 -34.04 -0.96 4.90
N LEU A 3 -33.90 -2.04 5.68
CA LEU A 3 -32.95 -2.11 6.79
C LEU A 3 -31.54 -2.56 6.38
N VAL A 4 -31.35 -3.25 5.27
CA VAL A 4 -30.06 -3.79 4.84
C VAL A 4 -29.18 -2.75 4.13
N ALA A 5 -29.80 -1.74 3.51
CA ALA A 5 -29.07 -0.67 2.82
C ALA A 5 -28.35 0.31 3.76
N THR A 6 -28.85 0.46 5.00
CA THR A 6 -28.31 1.44 5.96
C THR A 6 -27.00 0.97 6.59
N LEU A 7 -26.76 -0.33 6.72
CA LEU A 7 -25.56 -0.90 7.37
C LEU A 7 -24.33 -0.93 6.48
N LEU A 8 -24.47 -0.94 5.15
CA LEU A 8 -23.35 -0.94 4.20
C LEU A 8 -22.75 0.46 3.92
N LEU A 9 -23.53 1.51 4.20
CA LEU A 9 -23.12 2.90 3.96
C LEU A 9 -22.17 3.48 5.03
N LEU A 10 -22.08 2.86 6.20
CA LEU A 10 -21.31 3.38 7.35
C LEU A 10 -19.78 3.32 7.22
N GLY A 11 -19.25 2.66 6.21
CA GLY A 11 -17.79 2.48 6.03
C GLY A 11 -17.06 3.59 5.28
N LEU A 12 -17.75 4.47 4.54
CA LEU A 12 -17.14 5.49 3.68
C LEU A 12 -17.39 6.94 4.12
N VAL A 13 -18.22 7.17 5.11
CA VAL A 13 -18.50 8.51 5.63
C VAL A 13 -17.83 8.67 7.00
N SER A 14 -16.53 8.96 7.01
CA SER A 14 -15.83 9.48 8.18
C SER A 14 -16.28 10.93 8.42
N GLY A 15 -17.50 11.09 8.95
CA GLY A 15 -18.09 12.38 9.21
C GLY A 15 -19.47 12.29 9.89
N ALA A 16 -20.01 11.11 10.07
CA ALA A 16 -21.26 10.93 10.84
C ALA A 16 -20.97 11.00 12.35
N ALA A 17 -20.67 12.19 12.84
CA ALA A 17 -20.93 12.54 14.22
C ALA A 17 -22.47 12.54 14.37
N HIS A 18 -22.99 11.69 15.25
CA HIS A 18 -24.35 11.75 15.80
C HIS A 18 -25.50 11.37 14.86
N GLY A 19 -25.64 10.09 14.51
CA GLY A 19 -26.95 9.47 14.27
C GLY A 19 -27.94 10.13 13.29
N GLN A 20 -27.54 11.14 12.52
CA GLN A 20 -28.41 11.78 11.54
C GLN A 20 -28.46 10.97 10.24
N PRO A 21 -29.64 10.82 9.63
CA PRO A 21 -29.76 10.19 8.33
C PRO A 21 -28.97 10.98 7.28
N LEU A 22 -28.31 10.26 6.37
CA LEU A 22 -27.57 10.87 5.25
C LEU A 22 -28.53 11.66 4.36
N THR A 23 -28.07 12.80 3.85
CA THR A 23 -28.83 13.55 2.84
C THR A 23 -28.88 12.79 1.52
N PRO A 24 -29.85 13.06 0.64
CA PRO A 24 -29.92 12.45 -0.69
C PRO A 24 -28.59 12.60 -1.45
N GLU A 25 -27.97 13.78 -1.42
CA GLU A 25 -26.70 14.05 -2.11
C GLU A 25 -25.51 13.27 -1.50
N GLN A 26 -25.54 13.00 -0.19
CA GLN A 26 -24.55 12.13 0.46
C GLN A 26 -24.74 10.67 0.04
N ILE A 27 -25.99 10.23 -0.06
CA ILE A 27 -26.33 8.90 -0.55
C ILE A 27 -25.86 8.72 -2.01
N ASP A 28 -26.19 9.67 -2.88
CA ASP A 28 -25.82 9.60 -4.30
C ASP A 28 -24.30 9.59 -4.48
N ARG A 29 -23.56 10.42 -3.74
CA ARG A 29 -22.09 10.39 -3.74
C ARG A 29 -21.52 9.05 -3.28
N ALA A 30 -22.09 8.46 -2.24
CA ALA A 30 -21.68 7.16 -1.74
C ALA A 30 -21.98 6.05 -2.75
N LEU A 31 -23.17 6.06 -3.38
CA LEU A 31 -23.54 5.09 -4.41
C LEU A 31 -22.63 5.19 -5.63
N GLU A 32 -22.31 6.40 -6.08
CA GLU A 32 -21.37 6.60 -7.19
C GLU A 32 -19.93 6.12 -6.84
N ALA A 33 -19.46 6.35 -5.61
CA ALA A 33 -18.19 5.83 -5.15
C ALA A 33 -18.17 4.29 -5.12
N TYR A 34 -19.24 3.65 -4.65
CA TYR A 34 -19.35 2.19 -4.69
C TYR A 34 -19.45 1.66 -6.12
N ARG A 35 -20.17 2.35 -7.00
CA ARG A 35 -20.24 1.98 -8.42
C ARG A 35 -18.87 1.99 -9.08
N ARG A 36 -18.06 3.01 -8.84
CA ARG A 36 -16.68 3.07 -9.36
C ARG A 36 -15.83 1.90 -8.86
N ILE A 37 -15.92 1.58 -7.56
CA ILE A 37 -15.23 0.41 -7.00
C ILE A 37 -15.69 -0.89 -7.67
N LEU A 38 -16.98 -1.07 -7.89
CA LEU A 38 -17.52 -2.27 -8.53
C LEU A 38 -17.12 -2.38 -10.01
N MET A 39 -17.07 -1.25 -10.73
CA MET A 39 -16.73 -1.22 -12.16
C MET A 39 -15.22 -1.39 -12.42
N ASP A 40 -14.37 -0.95 -11.49
CA ASP A 40 -12.91 -1.08 -11.58
C ASP A 40 -12.32 -1.36 -10.19
N TRP A 41 -12.65 -2.52 -9.63
CA TRP A 41 -12.24 -2.90 -8.27
C TRP A 41 -10.71 -2.91 -8.09
N GLY A 42 -9.97 -3.35 -9.11
CA GLY A 42 -8.51 -3.37 -9.12
C GLY A 42 -7.87 -2.02 -9.42
N SER A 43 -8.66 -0.99 -9.76
CA SER A 43 -8.18 0.32 -10.25
C SER A 43 -7.27 0.19 -11.48
N LEU A 44 -7.64 -0.70 -12.41
CA LEU A 44 -6.86 -1.00 -13.62
C LEU A 44 -6.74 0.20 -14.55
N THR A 45 -7.70 1.14 -14.49
CA THR A 45 -7.68 2.35 -15.33
C THR A 45 -6.73 3.43 -14.78
N ARG A 46 -6.31 3.36 -13.49
CA ARG A 46 -5.60 4.43 -12.78
C ARG A 46 -4.32 4.87 -13.46
N TYR A 47 -3.49 3.93 -13.90
CA TYR A 47 -2.21 4.18 -14.54
C TYR A 47 -2.16 3.75 -16.02
N GLY A 48 -3.29 3.30 -16.59
CA GLY A 48 -3.35 2.71 -17.92
C GLY A 48 -2.79 3.62 -19.03
N SER A 49 -3.19 4.89 -19.05
CA SER A 49 -2.71 5.87 -20.04
C SER A 49 -1.22 6.15 -19.85
N GLU A 50 -0.80 6.47 -18.60
CA GLU A 50 0.60 6.73 -18.29
C GLU A 50 1.50 5.55 -18.64
N ASN A 51 1.06 4.32 -18.28
CA ASN A 51 1.83 3.11 -18.60
C ASN A 51 2.03 2.90 -20.11
N SER A 52 1.03 3.27 -20.94
CA SER A 52 1.11 3.12 -22.40
C SER A 52 2.10 4.07 -23.07
N GLU A 53 2.41 5.18 -22.41
CA GLU A 53 3.32 6.22 -22.92
C GLU A 53 4.78 6.00 -22.47
N LEU A 54 5.00 5.09 -21.49
CA LEU A 54 6.32 4.83 -20.94
C LEU A 54 7.24 4.14 -21.95
N ARG A 55 8.40 4.75 -22.19
CA ARG A 55 9.47 4.12 -22.97
C ARG A 55 10.31 3.18 -22.09
N PRO A 56 10.91 2.12 -22.67
CA PRO A 56 11.88 1.30 -21.95
C PRO A 56 12.98 2.15 -21.32
N GLN A 57 13.32 1.87 -20.06
CA GLN A 57 14.36 2.59 -19.32
C GLN A 57 15.15 1.62 -18.46
N ALA A 58 16.48 1.57 -18.66
CA ALA A 58 17.36 0.73 -17.86
C ALA A 58 17.34 1.15 -16.38
N GLY A 59 17.41 0.16 -15.47
CA GLY A 59 17.43 0.42 -14.04
C GLY A 59 16.10 0.95 -13.47
N ARG A 60 14.99 0.87 -14.23
CA ARG A 60 13.66 1.26 -13.73
C ARG A 60 13.32 0.51 -12.45
N VAL A 61 12.80 1.25 -11.49
CA VAL A 61 12.23 0.68 -10.26
C VAL A 61 10.77 1.06 -10.17
N VAL A 62 9.90 0.10 -9.81
CA VAL A 62 8.49 0.35 -9.55
C VAL A 62 8.23 0.26 -8.06
N PHE A 63 7.63 1.29 -7.49
CA PHE A 63 7.07 1.27 -6.13
C PHE A 63 5.59 0.92 -6.24
N LEU A 64 5.23 -0.30 -5.87
CA LEU A 64 3.85 -0.79 -5.80
C LEU A 64 3.35 -0.69 -4.37
N GLY A 65 2.20 -0.05 -4.16
CA GLY A 65 1.66 0.10 -2.81
C GLY A 65 0.31 0.80 -2.73
N ASP A 66 0.00 1.23 -1.53
CA ASP A 66 -1.20 1.95 -1.13
C ASP A 66 -0.98 3.48 -1.04
N GLU A 67 -1.75 4.17 -0.17
CA GLU A 67 -1.62 5.62 0.08
C GLU A 67 -0.24 6.03 0.59
N ILE A 68 0.46 5.17 1.30
CA ILE A 68 1.81 5.46 1.80
C ILE A 68 2.78 5.56 0.62
N THR A 69 2.62 4.70 -0.37
CA THR A 69 3.39 4.77 -1.62
C THR A 69 2.89 5.91 -2.50
N GLU A 70 1.57 6.07 -2.69
CA GLU A 70 0.99 7.10 -3.56
C GLU A 70 1.43 8.51 -3.17
N ASN A 71 1.46 8.81 -1.86
CA ASN A 71 1.84 10.12 -1.34
C ASN A 71 3.37 10.34 -1.27
N TRP A 72 4.18 9.38 -1.69
CA TRP A 72 5.63 9.54 -1.69
C TRP A 72 6.09 10.27 -2.95
N GLY A 73 6.49 11.53 -2.78
CA GLY A 73 6.88 12.38 -3.89
C GLY A 73 8.22 11.98 -4.52
N SER A 74 8.36 12.29 -5.81
CA SER A 74 9.57 12.01 -6.57
C SER A 74 10.78 12.85 -6.15
N GLU A 75 10.56 13.94 -5.41
CA GLU A 75 11.60 14.80 -4.85
C GLU A 75 12.54 14.08 -3.88
N PHE A 76 12.10 12.96 -3.31
CA PHE A 76 12.96 12.11 -2.47
C PHE A 76 13.95 11.25 -3.26
N PHE A 77 13.77 11.15 -4.58
CA PHE A 77 14.58 10.31 -5.48
C PHE A 77 14.99 11.08 -6.75
N PRO A 78 15.69 12.23 -6.61
CA PRO A 78 15.99 13.10 -7.75
C PRO A 78 16.82 12.38 -8.82
N GLY A 79 16.36 12.46 -10.06
CA GLY A 79 17.04 11.87 -11.22
C GLY A 79 17.01 10.34 -11.30
N LYS A 80 16.28 9.67 -10.41
CA LYS A 80 16.14 8.20 -10.44
C LYS A 80 15.02 7.76 -11.39
N PRO A 81 15.18 6.64 -12.10
CA PRO A 81 14.14 6.10 -12.97
C PRO A 81 13.10 5.32 -12.16
N TYR A 82 12.53 5.95 -11.14
CA TYR A 82 11.58 5.33 -10.24
C TYR A 82 10.15 5.73 -10.58
N LEU A 83 9.27 4.75 -10.68
CA LEU A 83 7.85 4.94 -10.94
C LEU A 83 7.05 4.65 -9.68
N ASN A 84 6.22 5.62 -9.28
CA ASN A 84 5.24 5.44 -8.24
C ASN A 84 3.97 4.79 -8.83
N ARG A 85 3.58 3.65 -8.28
CA ARG A 85 2.36 2.89 -8.58
C ARG A 85 1.58 2.62 -7.28
N GLY A 86 1.60 3.59 -6.36
CA GLY A 86 0.76 3.61 -5.18
C GLY A 86 -0.68 4.01 -5.54
N ILE A 87 -1.66 3.41 -4.88
CA ILE A 87 -3.07 3.79 -5.01
C ILE A 87 -3.71 3.76 -3.63
N ILE A 88 -4.30 4.89 -3.25
CA ILE A 88 -4.96 5.06 -1.96
C ILE A 88 -5.96 3.93 -1.67
N ARG A 89 -5.94 3.44 -0.44
CA ARG A 89 -6.84 2.42 0.12
C ARG A 89 -6.73 1.03 -0.51
N GLN A 90 -5.75 0.78 -1.37
CA GLN A 90 -5.59 -0.54 -1.95
C GLN A 90 -5.14 -1.59 -0.93
N THR A 91 -5.66 -2.78 -1.13
CA THR A 91 -5.35 -4.02 -0.41
C THR A 91 -4.49 -4.94 -1.27
N THR A 92 -3.88 -5.93 -0.66
CA THR A 92 -3.00 -6.90 -1.36
C THR A 92 -3.65 -7.57 -2.56
N PRO A 93 -4.94 -8.03 -2.55
CA PRO A 93 -5.55 -8.65 -3.72
C PRO A 93 -5.76 -7.67 -4.88
N GLN A 94 -6.05 -6.39 -4.60
CA GLN A 94 -6.16 -5.38 -5.64
C GLN A 94 -4.80 -5.10 -6.30
N MET A 95 -3.73 -5.04 -5.51
CA MET A 95 -2.36 -4.90 -6.04
C MET A 95 -1.96 -6.10 -6.90
N LEU A 96 -2.34 -7.33 -6.50
CA LEU A 96 -2.11 -8.54 -7.29
C LEU A 96 -2.83 -8.48 -8.65
N VAL A 97 -4.09 -8.04 -8.69
CA VAL A 97 -4.87 -7.94 -9.94
C VAL A 97 -4.20 -7.00 -10.95
N ARG A 98 -3.66 -5.87 -10.52
CA ARG A 98 -2.98 -4.91 -11.39
C ARG A 98 -1.47 -5.16 -11.57
N PHE A 99 -0.91 -6.19 -10.94
CA PHE A 99 0.53 -6.44 -10.92
C PHE A 99 1.13 -6.59 -12.31
N ARG A 100 0.40 -7.25 -13.22
CA ARG A 100 0.87 -7.42 -14.60
C ARG A 100 1.02 -6.09 -15.33
N GLN A 101 0.02 -5.23 -15.29
CA GLN A 101 0.04 -3.98 -16.06
C GLN A 101 0.92 -2.90 -15.42
N ASP A 102 0.94 -2.81 -14.08
CA ASP A 102 1.61 -1.74 -13.34
C ASP A 102 3.04 -2.09 -12.89
N VAL A 103 3.44 -3.36 -13.07
CA VAL A 103 4.79 -3.83 -12.75
C VAL A 103 5.39 -4.57 -13.95
N ILE A 104 4.89 -5.77 -14.29
CA ILE A 104 5.56 -6.66 -15.26
C ILE A 104 5.68 -6.02 -16.64
N ALA A 105 4.60 -5.43 -17.15
CA ALA A 105 4.57 -4.79 -18.48
C ALA A 105 5.52 -3.59 -18.58
N LEU A 106 5.88 -2.96 -17.45
CA LEU A 106 6.81 -1.84 -17.38
C LEU A 106 8.28 -2.27 -17.41
N LYS A 107 8.55 -3.59 -17.32
CA LYS A 107 9.88 -4.20 -17.35
C LYS A 107 10.87 -3.53 -16.40
N PRO A 108 10.54 -3.38 -15.10
CA PRO A 108 11.47 -2.81 -14.14
C PRO A 108 12.60 -3.79 -13.84
N ALA A 109 13.75 -3.26 -13.41
CA ALA A 109 14.81 -4.08 -12.82
C ALA A 109 14.45 -4.54 -11.40
N VAL A 110 13.72 -3.70 -10.65
CA VAL A 110 13.31 -3.98 -9.27
C VAL A 110 11.88 -3.50 -9.03
N VAL A 111 11.11 -4.26 -8.25
CA VAL A 111 9.86 -3.82 -7.66
C VAL A 111 9.98 -3.72 -6.13
N VAL A 112 9.56 -2.59 -5.56
CA VAL A 112 9.39 -2.39 -4.12
C VAL A 112 7.90 -2.57 -3.81
N ILE A 113 7.55 -3.57 -3.01
CA ILE A 113 6.16 -3.87 -2.64
C ILE A 113 5.93 -3.45 -1.18
N GLN A 114 5.05 -2.48 -0.97
CA GLN A 114 4.60 -2.01 0.34
C GLN A 114 3.08 -2.18 0.42
N ALA A 115 2.60 -3.13 1.25
CA ALA A 115 1.20 -3.52 1.31
C ALA A 115 0.81 -4.08 2.68
N GLY A 116 -0.49 -4.22 2.92
CA GLY A 116 -1.04 -4.91 4.09
C GLY A 116 -1.72 -3.99 5.11
N THR A 117 -1.44 -2.68 5.13
CA THR A 117 -2.06 -1.76 6.09
C THR A 117 -3.59 -1.67 5.92
N ASN A 118 -4.07 -1.72 4.70
CA ASN A 118 -5.51 -1.66 4.38
C ASN A 118 -6.20 -3.01 4.53
N ASP A 119 -5.47 -4.09 4.33
CA ASP A 119 -5.93 -5.45 4.62
C ASP A 119 -6.18 -5.62 6.12
N LEU A 120 -5.23 -5.22 6.97
CA LEU A 120 -5.37 -5.22 8.42
C LEU A 120 -6.57 -4.40 8.90
N ALA A 121 -6.89 -3.31 8.21
CA ALA A 121 -8.03 -2.45 8.48
C ALA A 121 -9.35 -2.96 7.84
N SER A 122 -9.31 -4.06 7.09
CA SER A 122 -10.46 -4.64 6.36
C SER A 122 -11.16 -3.62 5.45
N VAL A 123 -10.38 -2.79 4.73
CA VAL A 123 -10.90 -1.68 3.92
C VAL A 123 -11.78 -2.17 2.77
N MET A 124 -11.43 -3.28 2.14
CA MET A 124 -12.15 -3.90 1.02
C MET A 124 -12.71 -5.28 1.37
N GLY A 125 -12.98 -5.51 2.64
CA GLY A 125 -13.50 -6.77 3.13
C GLY A 125 -12.55 -7.45 4.11
N PRO A 126 -12.98 -8.57 4.71
CA PRO A 126 -12.17 -9.30 5.68
C PRO A 126 -10.90 -9.86 5.02
N ALA A 127 -9.77 -9.69 5.68
CA ALA A 127 -8.50 -10.29 5.31
C ALA A 127 -7.91 -11.05 6.50
N THR A 128 -7.26 -12.17 6.22
CA THR A 128 -6.50 -12.94 7.20
C THR A 128 -5.00 -12.81 6.91
N GLU A 129 -4.16 -13.12 7.89
CA GLU A 129 -2.71 -13.18 7.67
C GLU A 129 -2.36 -14.19 6.56
N GLY A 130 -3.07 -15.32 6.49
CA GLY A 130 -2.90 -16.34 5.44
C GLY A 130 -3.21 -15.80 4.05
N THR A 131 -4.35 -15.12 3.86
CA THR A 131 -4.71 -14.57 2.54
C THR A 131 -3.77 -13.44 2.12
N MET A 132 -3.32 -12.59 3.04
CA MET A 132 -2.28 -11.59 2.74
C MET A 132 -0.98 -12.27 2.30
N ALA A 133 -0.55 -13.31 3.02
CA ALA A 133 0.63 -14.09 2.68
C ALA A 133 0.56 -14.66 1.25
N GLU A 134 -0.56 -15.28 0.88
CA GLU A 134 -0.80 -15.82 -0.46
C GLU A 134 -0.68 -14.76 -1.56
N HIS A 135 -1.20 -13.54 -1.32
CA HIS A 135 -1.08 -12.44 -2.27
C HIS A 135 0.38 -11.96 -2.42
N PHE A 136 1.12 -11.83 -1.30
CA PHE A 136 2.55 -11.51 -1.35
C PHE A 136 3.33 -12.59 -2.11
N MET A 137 3.08 -13.87 -1.82
CA MET A 137 3.72 -14.99 -2.50
C MET A 137 3.48 -14.92 -4.01
N SER A 138 2.23 -14.73 -4.43
CA SER A 138 1.88 -14.63 -5.85
C SER A 138 2.57 -13.45 -6.55
N MET A 139 2.62 -12.26 -5.92
CA MET A 139 3.32 -11.10 -6.49
C MET A 139 4.83 -11.33 -6.60
N VAL A 140 5.45 -11.98 -5.62
CA VAL A 140 6.89 -12.31 -5.63
C VAL A 140 7.20 -13.33 -6.72
N GLU A 141 6.43 -14.40 -6.81
CA GLU A 141 6.58 -15.45 -7.84
C GLU A 141 6.44 -14.85 -9.26
N LEU A 142 5.44 -13.99 -9.46
CA LEU A 142 5.25 -13.27 -10.72
C LEU A 142 6.45 -12.37 -11.05
N ALA A 143 6.98 -11.62 -10.08
CA ALA A 143 8.14 -10.78 -10.29
C ALA A 143 9.38 -11.60 -10.66
N GLN A 144 9.70 -12.62 -9.85
CA GLN A 144 10.88 -13.46 -10.04
C GLN A 144 10.83 -14.22 -11.36
N HIS A 145 9.66 -14.77 -11.73
CA HIS A 145 9.48 -15.44 -13.02
C HIS A 145 9.74 -14.51 -14.22
N ASN A 146 9.56 -13.21 -14.06
CA ASN A 146 9.84 -12.20 -15.08
C ASN A 146 11.22 -11.54 -14.93
N GLY A 147 12.13 -12.07 -14.11
CA GLY A 147 13.48 -11.56 -13.92
C GLY A 147 13.53 -10.22 -13.19
N ILE A 148 12.51 -9.90 -12.38
CA ILE A 148 12.40 -8.64 -11.63
C ILE A 148 12.90 -8.89 -10.21
N GLY A 149 13.90 -8.10 -9.76
CA GLY A 149 14.35 -8.10 -8.38
C GLY A 149 13.24 -7.64 -7.42
N VAL A 150 13.14 -8.24 -6.24
CA VAL A 150 12.05 -7.97 -5.30
C VAL A 150 12.57 -7.38 -3.99
N VAL A 151 11.98 -6.26 -3.60
CA VAL A 151 12.11 -5.65 -2.28
C VAL A 151 10.74 -5.70 -1.58
N LEU A 152 10.66 -6.37 -0.44
CA LEU A 152 9.47 -6.43 0.40
C LEU A 152 9.61 -5.46 1.56
N ALA A 153 8.81 -4.40 1.55
CA ALA A 153 8.80 -3.41 2.61
C ALA A 153 7.87 -3.84 3.76
N SER A 154 8.28 -3.53 4.99
CA SER A 154 7.44 -3.69 6.16
C SER A 154 6.24 -2.75 6.11
N VAL A 155 5.12 -3.19 6.67
CA VAL A 155 3.99 -2.30 7.02
C VAL A 155 4.47 -1.29 8.05
N THR A 156 4.22 -0.01 7.82
CA THR A 156 4.59 1.07 8.74
C THR A 156 3.77 0.99 10.04
N PRO A 157 4.29 1.50 11.16
CA PRO A 157 3.47 1.66 12.36
C PRO A 157 2.34 2.66 12.13
N VAL A 158 1.35 2.68 13.01
CA VAL A 158 0.29 3.70 13.05
C VAL A 158 0.25 4.34 14.43
N CYS A 159 -0.35 5.54 14.57
CA CYS A 159 -0.59 6.14 15.87
C CYS A 159 -2.04 6.65 16.02
N ASP A 160 -2.50 6.70 17.26
CA ASP A 160 -3.77 7.34 17.63
C ASP A 160 -3.61 8.84 17.92
N CYS A 161 -2.57 9.49 17.33
CA CYS A 161 -2.19 10.87 17.61
C CYS A 161 -3.13 11.93 17.02
N PHE A 162 -3.96 11.55 16.07
CA PHE A 162 -4.95 12.43 15.42
C PHE A 162 -6.33 11.79 15.43
N THR A 163 -6.44 10.58 14.90
CA THR A 163 -7.64 9.76 14.91
C THR A 163 -7.29 8.35 15.37
N LYS A 164 -8.29 7.59 15.83
CA LYS A 164 -8.07 6.23 16.34
C LYS A 164 -7.74 5.25 15.20
N MET A 165 -6.46 4.99 14.97
CA MET A 165 -5.94 4.08 13.95
C MET A 165 -5.74 2.65 14.46
N THR A 166 -5.26 2.49 15.71
CA THR A 166 -4.89 1.20 16.29
C THR A 166 -6.05 0.23 16.43
N GLY A 167 -7.29 0.74 16.53
CA GLY A 167 -8.50 -0.09 16.59
C GLY A 167 -8.71 -0.94 15.34
N ARG A 168 -8.34 -0.43 14.17
CA ARG A 168 -8.43 -1.14 12.88
C ARG A 168 -7.11 -1.74 12.43
N ARG A 169 -5.98 -1.23 12.93
CA ARG A 169 -4.61 -1.66 12.61
C ARG A 169 -3.85 -1.97 13.90
N PRO A 170 -4.20 -3.07 14.61
CA PRO A 170 -3.59 -3.39 15.88
C PRO A 170 -2.07 -3.55 15.75
N PRO A 171 -1.25 -2.87 16.59
CA PRO A 171 0.21 -2.94 16.50
C PRO A 171 0.76 -4.37 16.53
N GLY A 172 0.13 -5.27 17.30
CA GLY A 172 0.51 -6.68 17.33
C GLY A 172 0.36 -7.39 15.98
N LYS A 173 -0.69 -7.09 15.23
CA LYS A 173 -0.90 -7.65 13.89
C LYS A 173 0.08 -7.07 12.87
N ILE A 174 0.41 -5.77 12.96
CA ILE A 174 1.44 -5.15 12.12
C ILE A 174 2.79 -5.84 12.35
N ILE A 175 3.17 -6.02 13.62
CA ILE A 175 4.44 -6.69 13.99
C ILE A 175 4.45 -8.15 13.50
N GLY A 176 3.36 -8.88 13.68
CA GLY A 176 3.23 -10.27 13.20
C GLY A 176 3.40 -10.38 11.70
N LEU A 177 2.68 -9.55 10.93
CA LEU A 177 2.79 -9.51 9.47
C LEU A 177 4.22 -9.11 9.02
N ASN A 178 4.85 -8.13 9.67
CA ASN A 178 6.22 -7.73 9.38
C ASN A 178 7.24 -8.86 9.65
N GLY A 179 7.03 -9.63 10.71
CA GLY A 179 7.81 -10.83 10.99
C GLY A 179 7.70 -11.84 9.85
N TRP A 180 6.46 -12.13 9.42
CA TRP A 180 6.22 -13.03 8.30
C TRP A 180 6.87 -12.53 7.00
N ILE A 181 6.69 -11.24 6.64
CA ILE A 181 7.29 -10.63 5.44
C ILE A 181 8.82 -10.79 5.47
N LYS A 182 9.45 -10.52 6.61
CA LYS A 182 10.91 -10.63 6.79
C LYS A 182 11.41 -12.06 6.57
N ASP A 183 10.74 -13.03 7.19
CA ASP A 183 11.11 -14.45 7.08
C ASP A 183 10.86 -14.98 5.66
N TYR A 184 9.76 -14.54 5.03
CA TYR A 184 9.45 -14.89 3.65
C TYR A 184 10.46 -14.30 2.68
N ALA A 185 10.80 -13.01 2.80
CA ALA A 185 11.84 -12.38 1.97
C ALA A 185 13.15 -13.15 2.01
N LYS A 186 13.60 -13.54 3.21
CA LYS A 186 14.81 -14.37 3.38
C LYS A 186 14.72 -15.70 2.66
N ARG A 187 13.57 -16.38 2.74
CA ARG A 187 13.37 -17.71 2.11
C ARG A 187 13.44 -17.68 0.59
N VAL A 188 12.92 -16.62 -0.02
CA VAL A 188 12.80 -16.50 -1.48
C VAL A 188 13.92 -15.66 -2.11
N GLY A 189 14.89 -15.21 -1.32
CA GLY A 189 15.99 -14.39 -1.80
C GLY A 189 15.60 -12.95 -2.14
N ALA A 190 14.43 -12.47 -1.68
CA ALA A 190 14.05 -11.06 -1.79
C ALA A 190 14.75 -10.21 -0.71
N ILE A 191 14.81 -8.89 -0.93
CA ILE A 191 15.33 -7.95 0.07
C ILE A 191 14.21 -7.54 1.01
N TYR A 192 14.42 -7.63 2.33
CA TYR A 192 13.53 -7.05 3.31
C TYR A 192 13.89 -5.60 3.59
N LEU A 193 12.91 -4.70 3.50
CA LEU A 193 13.06 -3.26 3.72
C LEU A 193 12.28 -2.83 4.97
N ASP A 194 13.01 -2.44 6.03
CA ASP A 194 12.42 -2.14 7.33
C ASP A 194 12.06 -0.66 7.50
N TYR A 195 10.90 -0.26 6.99
CA TYR A 195 10.32 1.05 7.26
C TYR A 195 9.76 1.18 8.68
N TYR A 196 9.27 0.06 9.24
CA TYR A 196 8.66 0.06 10.57
C TYR A 196 9.62 0.60 11.63
N SER A 197 10.84 0.05 11.69
CA SER A 197 11.83 0.43 12.70
C SER A 197 12.29 1.89 12.56
N ALA A 198 12.22 2.48 11.36
CA ALA A 198 12.61 3.87 11.14
C ALA A 198 11.59 4.89 11.67
N LEU A 199 10.32 4.47 11.80
CA LEU A 199 9.20 5.36 12.12
C LEU A 199 8.60 5.12 13.51
N VAL A 200 8.91 3.99 14.15
CA VAL A 200 8.29 3.56 15.41
C VAL A 200 8.95 4.18 16.64
N GLU A 201 8.12 4.44 17.66
CA GLU A 201 8.52 4.65 19.05
C GLU A 201 7.66 3.76 19.94
N GLY A 202 8.28 2.85 20.67
CA GLY A 202 7.56 1.78 21.36
C GLY A 202 6.83 0.88 20.36
N ARG A 203 5.51 1.04 20.24
CA ARG A 203 4.67 0.29 19.28
C ARG A 203 3.82 1.19 18.40
N SER A 204 4.10 2.50 18.39
CA SER A 204 3.32 3.54 17.73
C SER A 204 4.19 4.31 16.76
N MET A 205 3.61 4.85 15.67
CA MET A 205 4.31 5.80 14.84
C MET A 205 4.59 7.07 15.61
N LYS A 206 5.79 7.65 15.47
CA LYS A 206 6.10 8.95 16.02
C LYS A 206 5.20 10.01 15.39
N LYS A 207 4.57 10.83 16.23
CA LYS A 207 3.65 11.89 15.77
C LYS A 207 4.32 12.86 14.78
N GLU A 208 5.60 13.13 14.97
CA GLU A 208 6.40 14.03 14.11
C GLU A 208 6.65 13.48 12.70
N TYR A 209 6.38 12.19 12.45
CA TYR A 209 6.61 11.53 11.15
C TYR A 209 5.34 11.29 10.34
N THR A 210 4.19 11.73 10.81
CA THR A 210 2.92 11.47 10.12
C THR A 210 2.02 12.71 10.04
N ILE A 211 1.14 12.75 9.03
CA ILE A 211 0.14 13.81 8.87
C ILE A 211 -1.18 13.50 9.57
N ASP A 212 -1.53 12.21 9.73
CA ASP A 212 -2.85 11.78 10.18
C ASP A 212 -2.82 10.55 11.12
N GLY A 213 -1.63 10.01 11.39
CA GLY A 213 -1.43 8.79 12.17
C GLY A 213 -1.22 7.52 11.33
N LEU A 214 -1.29 7.63 10.00
CA LEU A 214 -1.09 6.56 9.02
C LEU A 214 -0.07 6.94 7.95
N ILE A 215 -0.29 8.07 7.27
CA ILE A 215 0.52 8.52 6.14
C ILE A 215 1.74 9.29 6.66
N PRO A 216 2.96 8.91 6.26
CA PRO A 216 4.14 9.66 6.62
C PRO A 216 4.09 11.10 6.05
N ASN A 217 4.60 12.06 6.82
CA ASN A 217 4.88 13.40 6.33
C ASN A 217 6.28 13.49 5.69
N ALA A 218 6.71 14.67 5.27
CA ALA A 218 8.03 14.87 4.66
C ALA A 218 9.17 14.35 5.55
N ALA A 219 9.12 14.53 6.87
CA ALA A 219 10.12 14.02 7.81
C ALA A 219 10.09 12.48 7.88
N GLY A 220 8.90 11.86 7.85
CA GLY A 220 8.74 10.40 7.79
C GLY A 220 9.32 9.83 6.50
N TYR A 221 8.97 10.39 5.34
CA TYR A 221 9.54 9.96 4.05
C TYR A 221 11.06 10.18 3.97
N ALA A 222 11.58 11.26 4.52
CA ALA A 222 13.02 11.49 4.59
C ALA A 222 13.77 10.41 5.42
N ARG A 223 13.09 9.78 6.39
CA ARG A 223 13.64 8.62 7.11
C ARG A 223 13.57 7.33 6.29
N MET A 224 12.53 7.17 5.48
CA MET A 224 12.32 5.97 4.66
C MET A 224 13.21 5.94 3.41
N ALA A 225 13.44 7.10 2.76
CA ALA A 225 14.12 7.19 1.47
C ALA A 225 15.53 6.55 1.44
N PRO A 226 16.46 6.81 2.38
CA PRO A 226 17.78 6.18 2.36
C PRO A 226 17.72 4.66 2.56
N LEU A 227 16.70 4.15 3.26
CA LEU A 227 16.49 2.71 3.43
C LEU A 227 16.02 2.07 2.13
N ALA A 228 15.11 2.74 1.41
CA ALA A 228 14.66 2.31 0.09
C ALA A 228 15.81 2.27 -0.91
N GLU A 229 16.62 3.35 -0.99
CA GLU A 229 17.79 3.41 -1.86
C GLU A 229 18.78 2.27 -1.59
N LYS A 230 19.05 2.00 -0.31
CA LYS A 230 19.94 0.89 0.08
C LYS A 230 19.39 -0.47 -0.37
N ALA A 231 18.12 -0.72 -0.10
CA ALA A 231 17.47 -2.00 -0.47
C ALA A 231 17.39 -2.19 -1.99
N ILE A 232 17.09 -1.12 -2.74
CA ILE A 232 17.07 -1.12 -4.20
C ILE A 232 18.46 -1.40 -4.76
N ALA A 233 19.51 -0.72 -4.24
CA ALA A 233 20.90 -0.95 -4.67
C ALA A 233 21.32 -2.40 -4.42
N GLU A 234 20.95 -2.99 -3.28
CA GLU A 234 21.18 -4.40 -2.99
C GLU A 234 20.47 -5.33 -3.97
N ALA A 235 19.19 -5.02 -4.30
CA ALA A 235 18.43 -5.82 -5.25
C ALA A 235 18.96 -5.72 -6.69
N LEU A 236 19.48 -4.56 -7.10
CA LEU A 236 20.11 -4.35 -8.42
C LEU A 236 21.48 -5.04 -8.57
N ALA A 237 22.14 -5.36 -7.46
CA ALA A 237 23.46 -6.01 -7.46
C ALA A 237 23.38 -7.56 -7.53
N ARG A 238 22.19 -8.12 -7.44
CA ARG A 238 21.94 -9.58 -7.52
C ARG A 238 21.62 -10.02 -8.92
#